data_e199ed3f4513f1a77487c919f534e665
#
_entry.id   e199ed3f4513f1a77487c919f534e665
#
_cell.length_a   1.000
_cell.length_b   1.000
_cell.length_c   1.000
_cell.angle_alpha   90.00
_cell.angle_beta   90.00
_cell.angle_gamma   90.00
#
_symmetry.space_group_name_H-M   'P 1'
#
loop_
_entity.id
_entity.type
_entity.pdbx_description
1 polymer ?
#
loop_
_entity_poly.entity_id
_entity_poly.type
_entity_poly.pdbx_seq_one_letter_code
_entity_poly.pdbx_strand_id
1 'polypeptide(L)'
;QAPTTQATWRFHHTLEDYVPTPQVRLNGVAEELGLGGVFVKDESHRFGLNAFKGLGGIYALSRAVARELGLPAEVTLEELQAPSVQKEVRNMVFVTTTDGNHGRGVAWAARKLDCEAHVYLPAGSAPARAQAILDAGAVEARVLPLGYDDAVRYAAQQAQEKGWTLIQDTSWPGYEEIPTWIVQGYTTLAREAADQLAEAGVDRPTHVFLQAGVGAMAGGVLGYLADRYGAQAPAFAVVEPENVAGIYASAQAGDGQPHPAQGPGETIMAGLNCAEPCTLTWPVLRDLASWYIACPDQVAERGM
;
A
#
# COMPACT_ATOMS: atom_id res chain seq x y z
N GLN A 1 -11.71 7.23 16.57
CA GLN A 1 -10.88 7.12 15.35
C GLN A 1 -9.87 8.27 15.36
N ALA A 2 -8.60 7.96 15.06
CA ALA A 2 -7.56 8.97 15.00
C ALA A 2 -7.91 10.09 14.01
N PRO A 3 -7.63 11.38 14.31
CA PRO A 3 -7.94 12.48 13.41
C PRO A 3 -7.37 12.30 12.00
N THR A 4 -6.20 11.68 11.89
CA THR A 4 -5.51 11.39 10.61
C THR A 4 -6.29 10.45 9.70
N THR A 5 -6.96 9.42 10.23
CA THR A 5 -7.79 8.51 9.44
C THR A 5 -9.08 9.18 8.95
N GLN A 6 -9.59 10.15 9.69
CA GLN A 6 -10.73 10.99 9.29
C GLN A 6 -10.34 11.91 8.12
N ALA A 7 -9.16 12.54 8.19
CA ALA A 7 -8.65 13.40 7.13
C ALA A 7 -8.45 12.62 5.82
N THR A 8 -7.83 11.45 5.90
CA THR A 8 -7.62 10.56 4.75
C THR A 8 -8.95 10.11 4.11
N TRP A 9 -9.92 9.73 4.95
CA TRP A 9 -11.25 9.35 4.49
C TRP A 9 -11.94 10.49 3.74
N ARG A 10 -11.93 11.71 4.30
CA ARG A 10 -12.50 12.89 3.66
C ARG A 10 -11.81 13.17 2.33
N PHE A 11 -10.47 13.14 2.31
CA PHE A 11 -9.71 13.37 1.09
C PHE A 11 -10.12 12.43 -0.03
N HIS A 12 -10.15 11.11 0.21
CA HIS A 12 -10.55 10.15 -0.83
C HIS A 12 -11.97 10.37 -1.33
N HIS A 13 -12.91 10.81 -0.47
CA HIS A 13 -14.28 11.12 -0.87
C HIS A 13 -14.42 12.39 -1.72
N THR A 14 -13.37 13.22 -1.82
CA THR A 14 -13.35 14.37 -2.74
C THR A 14 -12.89 13.99 -4.15
N LEU A 15 -12.39 12.77 -4.33
CA LEU A 15 -11.95 12.31 -5.65
C LEU A 15 -13.17 11.91 -6.50
N GLU A 16 -13.25 12.44 -7.72
CA GLU A 16 -14.33 12.14 -8.66
C GLU A 16 -14.46 10.62 -8.95
N ASP A 17 -13.32 9.93 -9.02
CA ASP A 17 -13.25 8.49 -9.32
C ASP A 17 -13.42 7.61 -8.08
N TYR A 18 -13.67 8.19 -6.90
CA TYR A 18 -13.78 7.40 -5.68
C TYR A 18 -15.10 6.68 -5.60
N VAL A 19 -15.02 5.37 -5.52
CA VAL A 19 -16.14 4.48 -5.21
C VAL A 19 -15.63 3.42 -4.23
N PRO A 20 -16.37 3.10 -3.15
CA PRO A 20 -16.05 1.97 -2.30
C PRO A 20 -15.95 0.69 -3.13
N THR A 21 -14.88 -0.06 -2.96
CA THR A 21 -14.73 -1.34 -3.67
C THR A 21 -15.63 -2.41 -3.08
N PRO A 22 -16.01 -3.46 -3.84
CA PRO A 22 -16.89 -4.51 -3.34
C PRO A 22 -16.30 -5.25 -2.13
N GLN A 23 -17.16 -5.65 -1.22
CA GLN A 23 -16.87 -6.67 -0.22
C GLN A 23 -17.69 -7.91 -0.55
N VAL A 24 -17.02 -8.93 -1.04
CA VAL A 24 -17.64 -10.15 -1.54
C VAL A 24 -17.82 -11.16 -0.39
N ARG A 25 -19.04 -11.64 -0.19
CA ARG A 25 -19.30 -12.74 0.74
C ARG A 25 -19.17 -14.07 0.01
N LEU A 26 -18.27 -14.92 0.48
CA LEU A 26 -18.00 -16.24 -0.08
C LEU A 26 -18.82 -17.31 0.67
N ASN A 27 -20.11 -17.43 0.33
CA ASN A 27 -21.03 -18.35 1.02
C ASN A 27 -20.61 -19.81 0.92
N GLY A 28 -20.18 -20.28 -0.26
CA GLY A 28 -19.74 -21.66 -0.45
C GLY A 28 -18.52 -22.01 0.40
N VAL A 29 -17.53 -21.10 0.47
CA VAL A 29 -16.34 -21.30 1.33
C VAL A 29 -16.70 -21.31 2.80
N ALA A 30 -17.60 -20.40 3.22
CA ALA A 30 -18.07 -20.36 4.61
C ALA A 30 -18.80 -21.65 5.00
N GLU A 31 -19.65 -22.16 4.13
CA GLU A 31 -20.39 -23.41 4.34
C GLU A 31 -19.45 -24.63 4.41
N GLU A 32 -18.51 -24.75 3.47
CA GLU A 32 -17.53 -25.83 3.45
C GLU A 32 -16.66 -25.86 4.71
N LEU A 33 -16.28 -24.69 5.22
CA LEU A 33 -15.44 -24.55 6.41
C LEU A 33 -16.24 -24.52 7.73
N GLY A 34 -17.58 -24.56 7.69
CA GLY A 34 -18.43 -24.44 8.89
C GLY A 34 -18.31 -23.10 9.59
N LEU A 35 -18.07 -22.00 8.85
CA LEU A 35 -17.90 -20.65 9.37
C LEU A 35 -19.20 -19.84 9.21
N GLY A 36 -19.40 -18.85 10.08
CA GLY A 36 -20.53 -17.92 10.01
C GLY A 36 -20.52 -16.99 8.78
N GLY A 37 -19.35 -16.73 8.23
CA GLY A 37 -19.14 -15.97 7.00
C GLY A 37 -17.68 -15.82 6.65
N VAL A 38 -17.40 -15.76 5.35
CA VAL A 38 -16.09 -15.40 4.78
C VAL A 38 -16.30 -14.22 3.86
N PHE A 39 -15.54 -13.15 4.04
CA PHE A 39 -15.67 -11.91 3.29
C PHE A 39 -14.31 -11.54 2.70
N VAL A 40 -14.30 -11.09 1.44
CA VAL A 40 -13.12 -10.60 0.75
C VAL A 40 -13.35 -9.16 0.33
N LYS A 41 -12.47 -8.24 0.75
CA LYS A 41 -12.42 -6.87 0.25
C LYS A 41 -11.70 -6.88 -1.09
N ASP A 42 -12.45 -6.71 -2.17
CA ASP A 42 -11.94 -6.83 -3.52
C ASP A 42 -11.42 -5.49 -4.07
N GLU A 43 -10.14 -5.26 -3.87
CA GLU A 43 -9.47 -4.04 -4.34
C GLU A 43 -9.10 -4.06 -5.84
N SER A 44 -9.47 -5.09 -6.59
CA SER A 44 -9.26 -5.13 -8.04
C SER A 44 -10.07 -4.07 -8.80
N HIS A 45 -11.05 -3.48 -8.17
CA HIS A 45 -11.89 -2.42 -8.74
C HIS A 45 -11.40 -0.99 -8.41
N ARG A 46 -10.35 -0.84 -7.58
CA ARG A 46 -9.91 0.48 -7.10
C ARG A 46 -9.38 1.35 -8.23
N PHE A 47 -10.03 2.48 -8.51
CA PHE A 47 -9.62 3.53 -9.46
C PHE A 47 -9.30 3.01 -10.89
N GLY A 48 -9.76 1.82 -11.27
CA GLY A 48 -9.38 1.17 -12.53
C GLY A 48 -7.92 0.69 -12.57
N LEU A 49 -7.22 0.73 -11.43
CA LEU A 49 -5.81 0.30 -11.32
C LEU A 49 -5.65 -1.18 -10.95
N ASN A 50 -6.75 -1.90 -10.72
CA ASN A 50 -6.76 -3.30 -10.30
C ASN A 50 -5.93 -3.59 -9.03
N ALA A 51 -5.75 -2.58 -8.17
CA ALA A 51 -5.00 -2.70 -6.91
C ALA A 51 -5.25 -1.52 -5.98
N PHE A 52 -5.15 -1.74 -4.67
CA PHE A 52 -5.35 -0.73 -3.61
C PHE A 52 -4.29 0.38 -3.58
N LYS A 53 -3.15 0.20 -4.25
CA LYS A 53 -1.97 1.09 -4.14
C LYS A 53 -2.26 2.55 -4.50
N GLY A 54 -3.27 2.81 -5.35
CA GLY A 54 -3.71 4.16 -5.67
C GLY A 54 -4.16 4.98 -4.47
N LEU A 55 -4.75 4.34 -3.43
CA LEU A 55 -5.17 5.03 -2.20
C LEU A 55 -3.98 5.70 -1.48
N GLY A 56 -2.92 4.94 -1.25
CA GLY A 56 -1.71 5.48 -0.63
C GLY A 56 -0.97 6.45 -1.55
N GLY A 57 -0.91 6.15 -2.84
CA GLY A 57 -0.21 6.97 -3.84
C GLY A 57 -0.77 8.37 -3.94
N ILE A 58 -2.07 8.52 -4.18
CA ILE A 58 -2.71 9.84 -4.34
C ILE A 58 -2.67 10.65 -3.04
N TYR A 59 -2.92 10.02 -1.89
CA TYR A 59 -2.90 10.73 -0.62
C TYR A 59 -1.49 11.25 -0.29
N ALA A 60 -0.47 10.39 -0.38
CA ALA A 60 0.90 10.77 -0.08
C ALA A 60 1.44 11.83 -1.04
N LEU A 61 1.14 11.72 -2.33
CA LEU A 61 1.58 12.68 -3.33
C LEU A 61 0.91 14.04 -3.12
N SER A 62 -0.40 14.07 -2.85
CA SER A 62 -1.11 15.31 -2.51
C SER A 62 -0.57 15.97 -1.24
N ARG A 63 -0.22 15.18 -0.20
CA ARG A 63 0.41 15.67 1.02
C ARG A 63 1.82 16.22 0.77
N ALA A 64 2.60 15.55 -0.10
CA ALA A 64 3.93 16.03 -0.49
C ALA A 64 3.86 17.37 -1.21
N VAL A 65 2.92 17.52 -2.15
CA VAL A 65 2.64 18.80 -2.83
C VAL A 65 2.23 19.88 -1.84
N ALA A 66 1.26 19.58 -0.97
CA ALA A 66 0.80 20.54 0.04
C ALA A 66 1.93 21.02 0.94
N ARG A 67 2.78 20.11 1.42
CA ARG A 67 3.96 20.44 2.23
C ARG A 67 4.93 21.35 1.49
N GLU A 68 5.27 21.01 0.26
CA GLU A 68 6.23 21.77 -0.55
C GLU A 68 5.75 23.20 -0.83
N LEU A 69 4.45 23.37 -1.03
CA LEU A 69 3.83 24.68 -1.30
C LEU A 69 3.36 25.42 -0.03
N GLY A 70 3.58 24.86 1.17
CA GLY A 70 3.14 25.45 2.43
C GLY A 70 1.61 25.53 2.56
N LEU A 71 0.88 24.64 1.90
CA LEU A 71 -0.58 24.55 1.96
C LEU A 71 -1.05 23.77 3.19
N PRO A 72 -2.33 23.90 3.59
CA PRO A 72 -2.90 23.11 4.68
C PRO A 72 -2.77 21.59 4.43
N ALA A 73 -2.59 20.86 5.51
CA ALA A 73 -2.44 19.39 5.44
C ALA A 73 -3.70 18.66 4.94
N GLU A 74 -4.87 19.27 5.10
CA GLU A 74 -6.18 18.73 4.69
C GLU A 74 -6.64 19.29 3.33
N VAL A 75 -5.70 19.70 2.46
CA VAL A 75 -6.00 20.17 1.11
C VAL A 75 -6.70 19.08 0.28
N THR A 76 -7.71 19.51 -0.50
CA THR A 76 -8.41 18.63 -1.44
C THR A 76 -7.69 18.54 -2.78
N LEU A 77 -8.04 17.53 -3.59
CA LEU A 77 -7.49 17.41 -4.95
C LEU A 77 -7.90 18.63 -5.81
N GLU A 78 -9.13 19.10 -5.69
CA GLU A 78 -9.64 20.28 -6.42
C GLU A 78 -8.82 21.55 -6.08
N GLU A 79 -8.49 21.77 -4.81
CA GLU A 79 -7.64 22.88 -4.39
C GLU A 79 -6.23 22.79 -4.97
N LEU A 80 -5.65 21.58 -5.06
CA LEU A 80 -4.36 21.34 -5.71
C LEU A 80 -4.40 21.55 -7.22
N GLN A 81 -5.55 21.33 -7.85
CA GLN A 81 -5.79 21.54 -9.28
C GLN A 81 -6.18 22.99 -9.61
N ALA A 82 -6.39 23.84 -8.61
CA ALA A 82 -6.71 25.24 -8.83
C ALA A 82 -5.60 25.92 -9.67
N PRO A 83 -5.92 26.80 -10.66
CA PRO A 83 -4.93 27.38 -11.58
C PRO A 83 -3.76 28.09 -10.89
N SER A 84 -3.99 28.69 -9.72
CA SER A 84 -2.95 29.36 -8.92
C SER A 84 -1.93 28.40 -8.31
N VAL A 85 -2.34 27.16 -7.99
CA VAL A 85 -1.52 26.11 -7.40
C VAL A 85 -0.89 25.24 -8.50
N GLN A 86 -1.68 24.92 -9.53
CA GLN A 86 -1.30 24.03 -10.63
C GLN A 86 -0.03 24.47 -11.36
N LYS A 87 0.22 25.79 -11.45
CA LYS A 87 1.43 26.35 -12.05
C LYS A 87 2.72 25.84 -11.39
N GLU A 88 2.71 25.69 -10.06
CA GLU A 88 3.87 25.19 -9.30
C GLU A 88 3.90 23.66 -9.31
N VAL A 89 2.74 23.01 -9.19
CA VAL A 89 2.60 21.55 -9.19
C VAL A 89 3.16 20.91 -10.47
N ARG A 90 2.93 21.52 -11.63
CA ARG A 90 3.44 21.06 -12.93
C ARG A 90 4.96 20.96 -13.02
N ASN A 91 5.68 21.70 -12.18
CA ASN A 91 7.14 21.66 -12.14
C ASN A 91 7.69 20.60 -11.18
N MET A 92 6.81 19.92 -10.42
CA MET A 92 7.21 18.91 -9.48
C MET A 92 7.41 17.57 -10.20
N VAL A 93 8.46 16.87 -9.79
CA VAL A 93 8.81 15.56 -10.32
C VAL A 93 8.86 14.55 -9.18
N PHE A 94 8.16 13.45 -9.37
CA PHE A 94 8.10 12.36 -8.41
C PHE A 94 8.82 11.12 -8.95
N VAL A 95 9.45 10.38 -8.07
CA VAL A 95 10.15 9.14 -8.43
C VAL A 95 9.80 8.03 -7.46
N THR A 96 9.71 6.80 -7.97
CA THR A 96 9.51 5.61 -7.13
C THR A 96 10.12 4.37 -7.77
N THR A 97 10.29 3.33 -6.96
CA THR A 97 10.57 1.97 -7.41
C THR A 97 9.37 1.07 -7.10
N THR A 98 9.12 0.11 -7.98
CA THR A 98 7.96 -0.77 -7.88
C THR A 98 8.20 -2.10 -8.58
N ASP A 99 7.48 -3.13 -8.14
CA ASP A 99 7.24 -4.36 -8.92
C ASP A 99 6.03 -4.24 -9.88
N GLY A 100 5.26 -3.13 -9.79
CA GLY A 100 4.14 -2.83 -10.69
C GLY A 100 3.05 -1.93 -10.08
N ASN A 101 2.34 -2.40 -9.06
CA ASN A 101 1.12 -1.75 -8.56
C ASN A 101 1.35 -0.41 -7.87
N HIS A 102 2.42 -0.28 -7.07
CA HIS A 102 2.74 0.99 -6.43
C HIS A 102 3.09 2.06 -7.46
N GLY A 103 3.96 1.72 -8.44
CA GLY A 103 4.31 2.64 -9.51
C GLY A 103 3.12 3.07 -10.35
N ARG A 104 2.17 2.15 -10.64
CA ARG A 104 0.90 2.51 -11.30
C ARG A 104 0.09 3.50 -10.47
N GLY A 105 0.01 3.29 -9.16
CA GLY A 105 -0.67 4.19 -8.23
C GLY A 105 -0.04 5.58 -8.19
N VAL A 106 1.30 5.67 -8.14
CA VAL A 106 2.05 6.94 -8.17
C VAL A 106 1.90 7.63 -9.53
N ALA A 107 2.03 6.91 -10.64
CA ALA A 107 1.86 7.44 -11.99
C ALA A 107 0.45 8.01 -12.22
N TRP A 108 -0.59 7.27 -11.79
CA TRP A 108 -1.96 7.73 -11.84
C TRP A 108 -2.19 8.99 -10.99
N ALA A 109 -1.63 9.03 -9.79
CA ALA A 109 -1.73 10.19 -8.90
C ALA A 109 -1.04 11.43 -9.49
N ALA A 110 0.15 11.25 -10.06
CA ALA A 110 0.89 12.32 -10.73
C ALA A 110 0.10 12.88 -11.93
N ARG A 111 -0.49 12.01 -12.75
CA ARG A 111 -1.36 12.43 -13.86
C ARG A 111 -2.59 13.23 -13.37
N LYS A 112 -3.21 12.82 -12.25
CA LYS A 112 -4.33 13.57 -11.65
C LYS A 112 -3.93 14.99 -11.22
N LEU A 113 -2.69 15.17 -10.82
CA LEU A 113 -2.13 16.47 -10.41
C LEU A 113 -1.41 17.21 -11.55
N ASP A 114 -1.34 16.63 -12.77
CA ASP A 114 -0.63 17.20 -13.92
C ASP A 114 0.86 17.47 -13.62
N CYS A 115 1.53 16.53 -12.94
CA CYS A 115 2.96 16.54 -12.63
C CYS A 115 3.64 15.28 -13.15
N GLU A 116 4.98 15.26 -13.15
CA GLU A 116 5.77 14.18 -13.71
C GLU A 116 6.03 13.06 -12.71
N ALA A 117 5.98 11.81 -13.17
CA ALA A 117 6.39 10.62 -12.42
C ALA A 117 7.40 9.78 -13.21
N HIS A 118 8.53 9.45 -12.56
CA HIS A 118 9.54 8.50 -13.03
C HIS A 118 9.46 7.23 -12.20
N VAL A 119 9.36 6.08 -12.86
CA VAL A 119 9.15 4.81 -12.18
C VAL A 119 10.24 3.82 -12.58
N TYR A 120 10.92 3.26 -11.61
CA TYR A 120 11.92 2.23 -11.82
C TYR A 120 11.39 0.87 -11.41
N LEU A 121 11.72 -0.14 -12.20
CA LEU A 121 11.36 -1.53 -11.94
C LEU A 121 12.62 -2.37 -11.78
N PRO A 122 12.62 -3.39 -10.91
CA PRO A 122 13.75 -4.30 -10.76
C PRO A 122 13.94 -5.19 -11.99
N ALA A 123 15.12 -5.78 -12.08
CA ALA A 123 15.46 -6.75 -13.12
C ALA A 123 14.42 -7.90 -13.15
N GLY A 124 14.12 -8.40 -14.35
CA GLY A 124 13.14 -9.46 -14.54
C GLY A 124 11.68 -8.99 -14.58
N SER A 125 11.40 -7.71 -14.35
CA SER A 125 10.04 -7.18 -14.49
C SER A 125 9.52 -7.34 -15.91
N ALA A 126 8.31 -7.87 -16.06
CA ALA A 126 7.70 -8.09 -17.37
C ALA A 126 7.45 -6.75 -18.09
N PRO A 127 7.70 -6.65 -19.42
CA PRO A 127 7.47 -5.43 -20.21
C PRO A 127 6.05 -4.87 -20.08
N ALA A 128 5.06 -5.74 -19.95
CA ALA A 128 3.66 -5.35 -19.76
C ALA A 128 3.44 -4.52 -18.48
N ARG A 129 4.25 -4.71 -17.41
CA ARG A 129 4.18 -3.91 -16.18
C ARG A 129 4.68 -2.50 -16.40
N ALA A 130 5.83 -2.34 -17.09
CA ALA A 130 6.34 -1.02 -17.46
C ALA A 130 5.34 -0.29 -18.36
N GLN A 131 4.74 -0.97 -19.33
CA GLN A 131 3.70 -0.39 -20.20
C GLN A 131 2.48 0.06 -19.38
N ALA A 132 1.97 -0.76 -18.46
CA ALA A 132 0.84 -0.40 -17.63
C ALA A 132 1.10 0.82 -16.72
N ILE A 133 2.36 1.07 -16.34
CA ILE A 133 2.78 2.25 -15.59
C ILE A 133 2.79 3.49 -16.49
N LEU A 134 3.28 3.38 -17.72
CA LEU A 134 3.22 4.45 -18.74
C LEU A 134 1.76 4.81 -19.05
N ASP A 135 0.90 3.81 -19.27
CA ASP A 135 -0.52 4.00 -19.55
C ASP A 135 -1.24 4.67 -18.36
N ALA A 136 -0.77 4.43 -17.13
CA ALA A 136 -1.28 5.10 -15.93
C ALA A 136 -0.89 6.58 -15.86
N GLY A 137 0.18 7.01 -16.55
CA GLY A 137 0.57 8.41 -16.66
C GLY A 137 2.01 8.74 -16.30
N ALA A 138 2.89 7.74 -16.06
CA ALA A 138 4.31 8.01 -15.88
C ALA A 138 4.95 8.55 -17.16
N VAL A 139 5.90 9.48 -17.04
CA VAL A 139 6.72 9.94 -18.16
C VAL A 139 7.86 8.98 -18.47
N GLU A 140 8.27 8.18 -17.50
CA GLU A 140 9.28 7.14 -17.63
C GLU A 140 8.88 5.91 -16.79
N ALA A 141 8.98 4.71 -17.37
CA ALA A 141 8.94 3.44 -16.67
C ALA A 141 10.11 2.58 -17.16
N ARG A 142 11.17 2.45 -16.34
CA ARG A 142 12.44 1.83 -16.76
C ARG A 142 12.78 0.62 -15.90
N VAL A 143 13.02 -0.51 -16.55
CA VAL A 143 13.57 -1.70 -15.90
C VAL A 143 15.07 -1.52 -15.71
N LEU A 144 15.53 -1.63 -14.47
CA LEU A 144 16.94 -1.55 -14.09
C LEU A 144 17.56 -2.95 -14.01
N PRO A 145 18.86 -3.11 -14.25
CA PRO A 145 19.55 -4.38 -14.04
C PRO A 145 19.91 -4.59 -12.55
N LEU A 146 18.97 -4.30 -11.65
CA LEU A 146 19.13 -4.29 -10.19
C LEU A 146 18.01 -5.11 -9.54
N GLY A 147 18.29 -5.72 -8.38
CA GLY A 147 17.26 -6.26 -7.51
C GLY A 147 16.36 -5.16 -6.94
N TYR A 148 15.24 -5.54 -6.29
CA TYR A 148 14.26 -4.58 -5.80
C TYR A 148 14.85 -3.56 -4.82
N ASP A 149 15.55 -4.02 -3.78
CA ASP A 149 16.09 -3.13 -2.74
C ASP A 149 17.19 -2.19 -3.29
N ASP A 150 18.02 -2.65 -4.23
CA ASP A 150 19.00 -1.81 -4.91
C ASP A 150 18.33 -0.79 -5.85
N ALA A 151 17.22 -1.16 -6.50
CA ALA A 151 16.44 -0.24 -7.31
C ALA A 151 15.76 0.85 -6.44
N VAL A 152 15.33 0.52 -5.21
CA VAL A 152 14.84 1.51 -4.23
C VAL A 152 15.95 2.48 -3.84
N ARG A 153 17.16 1.98 -3.54
CA ARG A 153 18.34 2.82 -3.25
C ARG A 153 18.70 3.73 -4.43
N TYR A 154 18.63 3.20 -5.65
CA TYR A 154 18.84 3.98 -6.87
C TYR A 154 17.79 5.10 -7.03
N ALA A 155 16.50 4.82 -6.81
CA ALA A 155 15.45 5.83 -6.87
C ALA A 155 15.65 6.94 -5.83
N ALA A 156 16.04 6.59 -4.61
CA ALA A 156 16.36 7.54 -3.56
C ALA A 156 17.57 8.42 -3.93
N GLN A 157 18.61 7.85 -4.54
CA GLN A 157 19.75 8.60 -5.06
C GLN A 157 19.33 9.57 -6.17
N GLN A 158 18.52 9.12 -7.14
CA GLN A 158 18.01 9.99 -8.21
C GLN A 158 17.16 11.14 -7.68
N ALA A 159 16.33 10.88 -6.65
CA ALA A 159 15.57 11.92 -5.97
C ALA A 159 16.49 13.00 -5.39
N GLN A 160 17.54 12.61 -4.68
CA GLN A 160 18.49 13.52 -4.07
C GLN A 160 19.29 14.32 -5.11
N GLU A 161 19.81 13.65 -6.14
CA GLU A 161 20.68 14.27 -7.17
C GLU A 161 19.93 15.27 -8.05
N LYS A 162 18.64 15.00 -8.32
CA LYS A 162 17.81 15.80 -9.24
C LYS A 162 16.84 16.75 -8.55
N GLY A 163 16.77 16.70 -7.22
CA GLY A 163 15.78 17.47 -6.46
C GLY A 163 14.35 16.98 -6.66
N TRP A 164 14.17 15.68 -6.95
CA TRP A 164 12.87 15.06 -7.10
C TRP A 164 12.33 14.57 -5.76
N THR A 165 11.01 14.36 -5.67
CA THR A 165 10.39 13.81 -4.48
C THR A 165 10.22 12.30 -4.61
N LEU A 166 10.84 11.53 -3.70
CA LEU A 166 10.67 10.09 -3.62
C LEU A 166 9.31 9.75 -2.99
N ILE A 167 8.52 8.89 -3.65
CA ILE A 167 7.24 8.35 -3.16
C ILE A 167 7.36 6.83 -3.05
N GLN A 168 8.04 6.35 -2.01
CA GLN A 168 8.26 4.91 -1.80
C GLN A 168 7.37 4.37 -0.68
N ASP A 169 6.81 3.16 -0.86
CA ASP A 169 5.87 2.52 0.05
C ASP A 169 6.52 1.62 1.11
N THR A 170 7.80 1.81 1.36
CA THR A 170 8.54 1.27 2.49
C THR A 170 9.29 2.40 3.20
N SER A 171 9.76 2.17 4.42
CA SER A 171 10.41 3.17 5.25
C SER A 171 11.75 2.69 5.80
N TRP A 172 12.62 3.64 6.05
CA TRP A 172 13.89 3.46 6.75
C TRP A 172 14.20 4.70 7.60
N PRO A 173 15.19 4.66 8.52
CA PRO A 173 15.55 5.81 9.33
C PRO A 173 15.83 7.06 8.48
N GLY A 174 15.08 8.14 8.74
CA GLY A 174 15.13 9.40 7.98
C GLY A 174 14.19 9.49 6.77
N TYR A 175 13.50 8.39 6.41
CA TYR A 175 12.46 8.37 5.38
C TYR A 175 11.18 7.72 5.92
N GLU A 176 10.41 8.46 6.69
CA GLU A 176 9.24 7.95 7.42
C GLU A 176 7.97 8.76 7.12
N GLU A 177 8.09 10.04 6.77
CA GLU A 177 6.93 10.92 6.60
C GLU A 177 6.06 10.50 5.42
N ILE A 178 6.62 10.32 4.24
CA ILE A 178 5.89 9.91 3.03
C ILE A 178 5.32 8.49 3.20
N PRO A 179 6.08 7.49 3.67
CA PRO A 179 5.52 6.18 4.02
C PRO A 179 4.35 6.26 5.02
N THR A 180 4.41 7.17 6.00
CA THR A 180 3.30 7.39 6.93
C THR A 180 2.03 7.82 6.18
N TRP A 181 2.13 8.75 5.24
CA TRP A 181 0.97 9.16 4.45
C TRP A 181 0.45 8.04 3.55
N ILE A 182 1.32 7.22 2.97
CA ILE A 182 0.93 6.05 2.20
C ILE A 182 0.13 5.06 3.07
N VAL A 183 0.64 4.73 4.26
CA VAL A 183 -0.03 3.85 5.22
C VAL A 183 -1.38 4.42 5.66
N GLN A 184 -1.45 5.73 5.94
CA GLN A 184 -2.71 6.43 6.22
C GLN A 184 -3.69 6.29 5.06
N GLY A 185 -3.23 6.42 3.80
CA GLY A 185 -4.05 6.21 2.61
C GLY A 185 -4.74 4.85 2.59
N TYR A 186 -4.03 3.81 3.00
CA TYR A 186 -4.58 2.44 3.06
C TYR A 186 -5.65 2.23 4.13
N THR A 187 -5.75 3.10 5.14
CA THR A 187 -6.81 2.98 6.16
C THR A 187 -8.21 3.15 5.59
N THR A 188 -8.36 3.77 4.43
CA THR A 188 -9.64 3.93 3.74
C THR A 188 -10.25 2.58 3.39
N LEU A 189 -9.48 1.64 2.83
CA LEU A 189 -10.01 0.31 2.52
C LEU A 189 -10.43 -0.46 3.78
N ALA A 190 -9.72 -0.28 4.90
CA ALA A 190 -10.07 -0.90 6.16
C ALA A 190 -11.39 -0.34 6.72
N ARG A 191 -11.59 0.97 6.60
CA ARG A 191 -12.84 1.62 6.99
C ARG A 191 -14.00 1.14 6.14
N GLU A 192 -13.85 1.12 4.81
CA GLU A 192 -14.86 0.58 3.91
C GLU A 192 -15.25 -0.85 4.27
N ALA A 193 -14.25 -1.72 4.48
CA ALA A 193 -14.48 -3.11 4.84
C ALA A 193 -15.27 -3.25 6.14
N ALA A 194 -14.93 -2.48 7.16
CA ALA A 194 -15.63 -2.52 8.44
C ALA A 194 -17.06 -1.94 8.37
N ASP A 195 -17.26 -0.88 7.58
CA ASP A 195 -18.60 -0.29 7.37
C ASP A 195 -19.50 -1.25 6.57
N GLN A 196 -18.97 -1.88 5.51
CA GLN A 196 -19.69 -2.88 4.70
C GLN A 196 -20.01 -4.17 5.48
N LEU A 197 -19.17 -4.59 6.43
CA LEU A 197 -19.49 -5.68 7.36
C LEU A 197 -20.68 -5.31 8.23
N ALA A 198 -20.68 -4.10 8.81
CA ALA A 198 -21.80 -3.62 9.64
C ALA A 198 -23.11 -3.54 8.85
N GLU A 199 -23.08 -3.06 7.60
CA GLU A 199 -24.22 -3.05 6.67
C GLU A 199 -24.73 -4.47 6.37
N ALA A 200 -23.83 -5.46 6.32
CA ALA A 200 -24.16 -6.86 6.16
C ALA A 200 -24.65 -7.57 7.44
N GLY A 201 -24.83 -6.82 8.54
CA GLY A 201 -25.24 -7.35 9.84
C GLY A 201 -24.15 -8.09 10.62
N VAL A 202 -22.90 -7.82 10.29
CA VAL A 202 -21.73 -8.37 10.99
C VAL A 202 -21.04 -7.23 11.76
N ASP A 203 -21.24 -7.18 13.06
CA ASP A 203 -20.71 -6.10 13.92
C ASP A 203 -19.20 -6.01 13.88
N ARG A 204 -18.51 -7.16 13.78
CA ARG A 204 -17.05 -7.27 13.68
C ARG A 204 -16.61 -8.62 13.11
N PRO A 205 -15.47 -8.68 12.41
CA PRO A 205 -14.86 -9.95 12.06
C PRO A 205 -14.21 -10.58 13.29
N THR A 206 -14.12 -11.91 13.33
CA THR A 206 -13.37 -12.64 14.36
C THR A 206 -11.90 -12.78 13.98
N HIS A 207 -11.63 -12.90 12.70
CA HIS A 207 -10.30 -13.08 12.12
C HIS A 207 -10.14 -12.20 10.89
N VAL A 208 -8.96 -11.65 10.69
CA VAL A 208 -8.59 -10.88 9.50
C VAL A 208 -7.26 -11.38 8.97
N PHE A 209 -7.25 -11.80 7.70
CA PHE A 209 -6.05 -12.23 7.00
C PHE A 209 -5.55 -11.09 6.12
N LEU A 210 -4.27 -10.73 6.27
CA LEU A 210 -3.64 -9.64 5.56
C LEU A 210 -2.39 -10.14 4.85
N GLN A 211 -2.39 -10.07 3.53
CA GLN A 211 -1.18 -10.35 2.76
C GLN A 211 -0.16 -9.22 2.98
N ALA A 212 1.12 -9.56 3.01
CA ALA A 212 2.20 -8.59 3.19
C ALA A 212 3.38 -8.87 2.25
N GLY A 213 3.84 -7.80 1.58
CA GLY A 213 5.21 -7.66 1.12
C GLY A 213 5.99 -6.93 2.20
N VAL A 214 6.30 -5.63 2.03
CA VAL A 214 6.95 -4.83 3.09
C VAL A 214 6.10 -4.65 4.36
N GLY A 215 4.79 -4.91 4.32
CA GLY A 215 3.89 -4.80 5.46
C GLY A 215 3.19 -3.44 5.64
N ALA A 216 3.39 -2.49 4.73
CA ALA A 216 2.78 -1.15 4.84
C ALA A 216 1.24 -1.19 4.86
N MET A 217 0.61 -1.92 3.94
CA MET A 217 -0.85 -2.09 3.90
C MET A 217 -1.34 -2.90 5.11
N ALA A 218 -0.69 -4.03 5.39
CA ALA A 218 -1.07 -4.87 6.51
C ALA A 218 -1.05 -4.11 7.84
N GLY A 219 0.01 -3.31 8.09
CA GLY A 219 0.11 -2.49 9.30
C GLY A 219 -0.94 -1.38 9.36
N GLY A 220 -1.23 -0.72 8.24
CA GLY A 220 -2.28 0.31 8.16
C GLY A 220 -3.68 -0.22 8.43
N VAL A 221 -4.03 -1.34 7.80
CA VAL A 221 -5.33 -2.01 8.00
C VAL A 221 -5.47 -2.55 9.41
N LEU A 222 -4.46 -3.26 9.89
CA LEU A 222 -4.44 -3.83 11.24
C LEU A 222 -4.57 -2.74 12.31
N GLY A 223 -3.76 -1.70 12.20
CA GLY A 223 -3.79 -0.56 13.14
C GLY A 223 -5.16 0.13 13.17
N TYR A 224 -5.77 0.35 11.99
CA TYR A 224 -7.11 0.93 11.91
C TYR A 224 -8.17 0.04 12.58
N LEU A 225 -8.18 -1.25 12.27
CA LEU A 225 -9.20 -2.17 12.82
C LEU A 225 -9.00 -2.40 14.31
N ALA A 226 -7.75 -2.45 14.79
CA ALA A 226 -7.44 -2.51 16.22
C ALA A 226 -7.96 -1.27 16.96
N ASP A 227 -7.73 -0.06 16.44
CA ASP A 227 -8.27 1.19 17.01
C ASP A 227 -9.81 1.20 16.98
N ARG A 228 -10.42 0.76 15.86
CA ARG A 228 -11.87 0.75 15.70
C ARG A 228 -12.59 -0.17 16.70
N TYR A 229 -12.06 -1.36 16.91
CA TYR A 229 -12.70 -2.39 17.72
C TYR A 229 -12.16 -2.47 19.16
N GLY A 230 -11.03 -1.83 19.46
CA GLY A 230 -10.42 -1.77 20.78
C GLY A 230 -10.22 -3.15 21.40
N ALA A 231 -10.74 -3.36 22.61
CA ALA A 231 -10.65 -4.65 23.30
C ALA A 231 -11.36 -5.82 22.59
N GLN A 232 -12.17 -5.54 21.59
CA GLN A 232 -12.87 -6.54 20.75
C GLN A 232 -12.22 -6.69 19.37
N ALA A 233 -10.99 -6.22 19.19
CA ALA A 233 -10.26 -6.37 17.93
C ALA A 233 -10.21 -7.84 17.50
N PRO A 234 -10.31 -8.10 16.17
CA PRO A 234 -10.18 -9.45 15.65
C PRO A 234 -8.76 -10.00 15.84
N ALA A 235 -8.62 -11.31 15.75
CA ALA A 235 -7.30 -11.91 15.60
C ALA A 235 -6.78 -11.64 14.18
N PHE A 236 -5.54 -11.13 14.08
CA PHE A 236 -4.92 -10.78 12.80
C PHE A 236 -3.88 -11.81 12.39
N ALA A 237 -3.97 -12.29 11.16
CA ALA A 237 -2.97 -13.15 10.53
C ALA A 237 -2.27 -12.37 9.41
N VAL A 238 -0.97 -12.21 9.53
CA VAL A 238 -0.12 -11.66 8.47
C VAL A 238 0.40 -12.82 7.62
N VAL A 239 0.17 -12.75 6.31
CA VAL A 239 0.51 -13.84 5.37
C VAL A 239 1.53 -13.34 4.36
N GLU A 240 2.66 -14.02 4.26
CA GLU A 240 3.76 -13.69 3.35
C GLU A 240 4.13 -14.90 2.48
N PRO A 241 4.72 -14.68 1.28
CA PRO A 241 5.36 -15.76 0.55
C PRO A 241 6.56 -16.30 1.34
N GLU A 242 6.68 -17.62 1.50
CA GLU A 242 7.73 -18.26 2.33
C GLU A 242 9.16 -17.86 1.91
N ASN A 243 9.36 -17.63 0.61
CA ASN A 243 10.67 -17.30 0.05
C ASN A 243 11.15 -15.87 0.37
N VAL A 244 10.25 -14.99 0.84
CA VAL A 244 10.53 -13.56 1.14
C VAL A 244 9.83 -13.12 2.43
N ALA A 245 9.59 -14.01 3.37
CA ALA A 245 8.84 -13.77 4.60
C ALA A 245 9.65 -13.00 5.66
N GLY A 246 9.86 -11.70 5.45
CA GLY A 246 10.65 -10.83 6.33
C GLY A 246 9.94 -10.52 7.66
N ILE A 247 8.62 -10.32 7.64
CA ILE A 247 7.83 -10.06 8.84
C ILE A 247 7.79 -11.33 9.71
N TYR A 248 7.62 -12.50 9.11
CA TYR A 248 7.71 -13.78 9.79
C TYR A 248 9.09 -13.99 10.43
N ALA A 249 10.17 -13.73 9.68
CA ALA A 249 11.55 -13.83 10.18
C ALA A 249 11.77 -12.87 11.36
N SER A 250 11.25 -11.65 11.30
CA SER A 250 11.31 -10.66 12.37
C SER A 250 10.58 -11.14 13.63
N ALA A 251 9.38 -11.70 13.47
CA ALA A 251 8.62 -12.27 14.58
C ALA A 251 9.33 -13.48 15.20
N GLN A 252 9.93 -14.33 14.37
CA GLN A 252 10.67 -15.52 14.82
C GLN A 252 11.96 -15.13 15.58
N ALA A 253 12.64 -14.06 15.19
CA ALA A 253 13.84 -13.57 15.87
C ALA A 253 13.55 -13.13 17.32
N GLY A 254 12.37 -12.58 17.58
CA GLY A 254 11.89 -12.26 18.94
C GLY A 254 12.65 -11.15 19.65
N ASP A 255 13.55 -10.43 18.96
CA ASP A 255 14.36 -9.32 19.51
C ASP A 255 13.71 -7.94 19.36
N GLY A 256 12.50 -7.90 18.77
CA GLY A 256 11.73 -6.69 18.53
C GLY A 256 12.18 -5.88 17.31
N GLN A 257 13.23 -6.30 16.60
CA GLN A 257 13.75 -5.61 15.42
C GLN A 257 13.18 -6.22 14.13
N PRO A 258 13.04 -5.42 13.05
CA PRO A 258 12.74 -5.96 11.74
C PRO A 258 13.97 -6.63 11.13
N HIS A 259 13.78 -7.80 10.54
CA HIS A 259 14.82 -8.59 9.87
C HIS A 259 14.42 -8.86 8.43
N PRO A 260 15.34 -8.74 7.46
CA PRO A 260 15.07 -9.15 6.10
C PRO A 260 14.89 -10.68 6.01
N ALA A 261 14.08 -11.13 5.06
CA ALA A 261 13.96 -12.54 4.74
C ALA A 261 15.29 -13.12 4.25
N GLN A 262 15.56 -14.37 4.61
CA GLN A 262 16.76 -15.10 4.19
C GLN A 262 16.47 -16.18 3.12
N GLY A 263 15.29 -16.11 2.50
CA GLY A 263 14.87 -17.05 1.45
C GLY A 263 15.54 -16.79 0.10
N PRO A 264 15.20 -17.60 -0.92
CA PRO A 264 15.79 -17.49 -2.26
C PRO A 264 15.42 -16.19 -3.01
N GLY A 265 14.50 -15.37 -2.47
CA GLY A 265 14.16 -14.07 -3.01
C GLY A 265 13.23 -14.07 -4.23
N GLU A 266 12.59 -15.19 -4.56
CA GLU A 266 11.67 -15.33 -5.69
C GLU A 266 10.35 -15.94 -5.26
N THR A 267 9.25 -15.36 -5.75
CA THR A 267 7.87 -15.87 -5.58
C THR A 267 7.01 -15.47 -6.77
N ILE A 268 6.02 -16.30 -7.11
CA ILE A 268 4.99 -15.95 -8.12
C ILE A 268 4.07 -14.83 -7.63
N MET A 269 3.97 -14.64 -6.33
CA MET A 269 3.21 -13.55 -5.69
C MET A 269 3.96 -12.22 -5.83
N ALA A 270 4.11 -11.77 -7.05
CA ALA A 270 5.03 -10.71 -7.44
C ALA A 270 4.84 -9.38 -6.68
N GLY A 271 3.59 -9.00 -6.35
CA GLY A 271 3.28 -7.82 -5.53
C GLY A 271 3.67 -7.94 -4.05
N LEU A 272 4.14 -9.11 -3.63
CA LEU A 272 4.61 -9.41 -2.28
C LEU A 272 6.10 -9.76 -2.25
N ASN A 273 6.80 -9.68 -3.39
CA ASN A 273 8.21 -10.07 -3.51
C ASN A 273 9.15 -9.00 -2.95
N CYS A 274 9.10 -8.79 -1.64
CA CYS A 274 9.88 -7.79 -0.91
C CYS A 274 10.48 -8.47 0.34
N ALA A 275 11.79 -8.46 0.46
CA ALA A 275 12.48 -9.14 1.57
C ALA A 275 12.58 -8.29 2.84
N GLU A 276 12.65 -6.95 2.70
CA GLU A 276 12.86 -6.04 3.84
C GLU A 276 11.51 -5.51 4.38
N PRO A 277 11.19 -5.73 5.69
CA PRO A 277 9.99 -5.17 6.30
C PRO A 277 10.02 -3.65 6.41
N CYS A 278 8.87 -3.01 6.26
CA CYS A 278 8.69 -1.59 6.51
C CYS A 278 8.89 -1.28 8.01
N THR A 279 9.92 -0.52 8.35
CA THR A 279 10.27 -0.19 9.73
C THR A 279 9.18 0.58 10.46
N LEU A 280 8.41 1.41 9.74
CA LEU A 280 7.30 2.20 10.28
C LEU A 280 6.15 1.33 10.80
N THR A 281 5.80 0.27 10.06
CA THR A 281 4.65 -0.59 10.39
C THR A 281 5.03 -1.83 11.21
N TRP A 282 6.30 -2.17 11.26
CA TRP A 282 6.77 -3.32 12.05
C TRP A 282 6.31 -3.30 13.51
N PRO A 283 6.42 -2.19 14.28
CA PRO A 283 5.92 -2.17 15.67
C PRO A 283 4.44 -2.50 15.78
N VAL A 284 3.61 -2.03 14.83
CA VAL A 284 2.18 -2.31 14.79
C VAL A 284 1.92 -3.79 14.52
N LEU A 285 2.60 -4.36 13.54
CA LEU A 285 2.49 -5.78 13.20
C LEU A 285 2.99 -6.66 14.33
N ARG A 286 4.15 -6.33 14.92
CA ARG A 286 4.75 -7.07 16.04
C ARG A 286 3.84 -7.13 17.26
N ASP A 287 3.23 -6.00 17.62
CA ASP A 287 2.51 -5.87 18.88
C ASP A 287 1.05 -6.33 18.78
N LEU A 288 0.47 -6.33 17.59
CA LEU A 288 -0.97 -6.55 17.41
C LEU A 288 -1.33 -7.76 16.53
N ALA A 289 -0.41 -8.31 15.73
CA ALA A 289 -0.70 -9.53 14.98
C ALA A 289 -0.74 -10.75 15.89
N SER A 290 -1.70 -11.64 15.62
CA SER A 290 -1.88 -12.89 16.37
C SER A 290 -1.09 -14.04 15.73
N TRP A 291 -0.91 -14.00 14.41
CA TRP A 291 -0.20 -15.02 13.65
C TRP A 291 0.61 -14.42 12.51
N TYR A 292 1.73 -15.08 12.23
CA TYR A 292 2.58 -14.83 11.08
C TYR A 292 2.67 -16.12 10.29
N ILE A 293 2.32 -16.08 9.02
CA ILE A 293 2.18 -17.27 8.17
C ILE A 293 3.09 -17.10 6.95
N ALA A 294 4.07 -17.98 6.83
CA ALA A 294 4.85 -18.14 5.61
C ALA A 294 4.13 -19.14 4.70
N CYS A 295 3.74 -18.69 3.51
CA CYS A 295 2.85 -19.40 2.59
C CYS A 295 3.60 -19.80 1.33
N PRO A 296 3.63 -21.09 0.94
CA PRO A 296 4.26 -21.49 -0.30
C PRO A 296 3.45 -21.04 -1.54
N ASP A 297 4.12 -20.87 -2.66
CA ASP A 297 3.53 -20.39 -3.92
C ASP A 297 2.33 -21.24 -4.39
N GLN A 298 2.35 -22.55 -4.12
CA GLN A 298 1.26 -23.47 -4.46
C GLN A 298 -0.08 -23.10 -3.79
N VAL A 299 -0.07 -22.39 -2.66
CA VAL A 299 -1.31 -21.92 -2.03
C VAL A 299 -1.92 -20.79 -2.86
N ALA A 300 -1.10 -19.87 -3.38
CA ALA A 300 -1.55 -18.83 -4.30
C ALA A 300 -2.07 -19.42 -5.62
N GLU A 301 -1.37 -20.41 -6.18
CA GLU A 301 -1.82 -21.12 -7.39
C GLU A 301 -3.20 -21.78 -7.21
N ARG A 302 -3.46 -22.36 -6.04
CA ARG A 302 -4.78 -22.97 -5.74
C ARG A 302 -5.88 -21.93 -5.50
N GLY A 303 -5.51 -20.73 -5.09
CA GLY A 303 -6.47 -19.65 -4.84
C GLY A 303 -6.91 -18.90 -6.11
N MET A 304 -6.16 -19.05 -7.20
CA MET A 304 -6.47 -18.46 -8.51
C MET A 304 -7.38 -19.38 -9.33
#